data_789ac50373c18300306364b1abb34a57
#
_entry.id   789ac50373c18300306364b1abb34a57
#
_cell.length_a   1.000
_cell.length_b   1.000
_cell.length_c   1.000
_cell.angle_alpha   90.00
_cell.angle_beta   90.00
_cell.angle_gamma   90.00
#
_symmetry.space_group_name_H-M   'P 1'
#
loop_
_entity.id
_entity.type
_entity.pdbx_description
1 polymer ?
#
loop_
_entity_poly.entity_id
_entity_poly.type
_entity_poly.pdbx_seq_one_letter_code
_entity_poly.pdbx_strand_id
1 'polypeptide(L)'
;IFGIFNRKLEMLAMAHLARNDTPQYKNCAEFGVSVLKKARGRGYGSRLFDRAVMHARNQGVNMMFIHALSENTVMLRIAINAGAVVKRDGSESEAFLELTAPTMDSRVTELVEEQFAQADYQIKVQVKHFLDFMAGFQGTAHQATHAKTPDSQHGGLK
;
A
#
# COMPACT_ATOMS: atom_id res chain seq x y z
N ILE A 1 9.74 3.19 -1.37
CA ILE A 1 8.32 3.28 -0.98
C ILE A 1 7.61 2.03 -1.47
N PHE A 2 6.74 1.44 -0.64
CA PHE A 2 5.93 0.26 -0.93
C PHE A 2 4.45 0.61 -0.78
N GLY A 3 3.60 0.12 -1.68
CA GLY A 3 2.17 0.40 -1.65
C GLY A 3 1.30 -0.85 -1.83
N ILE A 4 0.14 -0.87 -1.19
CA ILE A 4 -0.91 -1.86 -1.42
C ILE A 4 -2.13 -1.15 -1.97
N PHE A 5 -2.60 -1.61 -3.12
CA PHE A 5 -3.74 -1.05 -3.84
C PHE A 5 -4.88 -2.06 -3.95
N ASN A 6 -6.11 -1.57 -3.98
CA ASN A 6 -7.27 -2.41 -4.30
C ASN A 6 -7.46 -2.55 -5.83
N ARG A 7 -8.50 -3.27 -6.25
CA ARG A 7 -8.82 -3.47 -7.68
C ARG A 7 -9.20 -2.18 -8.42
N LYS A 8 -9.56 -1.12 -7.69
CA LYS A 8 -9.88 0.21 -8.24
C LYS A 8 -8.66 1.12 -8.27
N LEU A 9 -7.46 0.62 -7.97
CA LEU A 9 -6.20 1.36 -7.83
C LEU A 9 -6.22 2.41 -6.71
N GLU A 10 -7.13 2.27 -5.73
CA GLU A 10 -7.06 3.09 -4.53
C GLU A 10 -5.98 2.54 -3.60
N MET A 11 -5.11 3.42 -3.09
CA MET A 11 -4.09 3.04 -2.13
C MET A 11 -4.75 2.71 -0.79
N LEU A 12 -4.51 1.51 -0.27
CA LEU A 12 -5.03 1.04 1.01
C LEU A 12 -4.01 1.15 2.13
N ALA A 13 -2.74 0.98 1.81
CA ALA A 13 -1.63 1.07 2.73
C ALA A 13 -0.35 1.46 1.99
N MET A 14 0.53 2.17 2.66
CA MET A 14 1.87 2.47 2.16
C MET A 14 2.89 2.38 3.28
N ALA A 15 4.11 2.05 2.92
CA ALA A 15 5.27 2.15 3.78
C ALA A 15 6.42 2.84 3.06
N HIS A 16 7.28 3.50 3.83
CA HIS A 16 8.53 4.03 3.36
C HIS A 16 9.69 3.50 4.21
N LEU A 17 10.83 3.42 3.58
CA LEU A 17 12.10 3.17 4.23
C LEU A 17 13.01 4.34 3.86
N ALA A 18 13.35 5.17 4.84
CA ALA A 18 14.23 6.32 4.68
C ALA A 18 15.62 5.95 5.19
N ARG A 19 16.62 6.04 4.31
CA ARG A 19 18.04 5.83 4.71
C ARG A 19 18.61 7.14 5.20
N ASN A 20 19.42 7.04 6.22
CA ASN A 20 20.21 8.18 6.70
C ASN A 20 21.63 8.05 6.16
N ASP A 21 22.01 9.00 5.30
CA ASP A 21 23.35 9.00 4.66
C ASP A 21 24.41 9.74 5.46
N THR A 22 24.11 10.14 6.71
CA THR A 22 25.10 10.77 7.57
C THR A 22 26.13 9.73 8.05
N PRO A 23 27.42 10.08 8.19
CA PRO A 23 28.45 9.14 8.64
C PRO A 23 28.13 8.46 9.97
N GLN A 24 27.37 9.13 10.84
CA GLN A 24 27.01 8.66 12.17
C GLN A 24 25.94 7.56 12.15
N TYR A 25 25.06 7.54 11.11
CA TYR A 25 23.98 6.57 10.95
C TYR A 25 24.10 5.76 9.66
N LYS A 26 25.35 5.57 9.22
CA LYS A 26 25.65 4.77 8.04
C LYS A 26 25.07 3.36 8.21
N ASN A 27 24.35 2.90 7.18
CA ASN A 27 23.64 1.60 7.18
C ASN A 27 22.46 1.52 8.16
N CYS A 28 21.88 2.65 8.53
CA CYS A 28 20.64 2.73 9.25
C CYS A 28 19.51 3.17 8.34
N ALA A 29 18.28 2.74 8.65
CA ALA A 29 17.08 3.20 7.96
C ALA A 29 15.91 3.36 8.93
N GLU A 30 15.06 4.34 8.65
CA GLU A 30 13.82 4.56 9.38
C GLU A 30 12.65 3.97 8.59
N PHE A 31 11.80 3.22 9.27
CA PHE A 31 10.59 2.65 8.71
C PHE A 31 9.35 3.41 9.18
N GLY A 32 8.52 3.81 8.22
CA GLY A 32 7.20 4.37 8.49
C GLY A 32 6.12 3.65 7.67
N VAL A 33 4.95 3.47 8.27
CA VAL A 33 3.80 2.81 7.63
C VAL A 33 2.49 3.52 7.93
N SER A 34 1.64 3.60 6.92
CA SER A 34 0.28 4.12 7.05
C SER A 34 -0.71 3.15 6.42
N VAL A 35 -1.80 2.85 7.13
CA VAL A 35 -2.89 1.98 6.66
C VAL A 35 -4.21 2.72 6.83
N LEU A 36 -4.97 2.84 5.75
CA LEU A 36 -6.30 3.46 5.79
C LEU A 36 -7.17 2.78 6.83
N LYS A 37 -7.96 3.56 7.59
CA LYS A 37 -8.83 3.07 8.67
C LYS A 37 -9.72 1.90 8.21
N LYS A 38 -10.33 2.01 7.02
CA LYS A 38 -11.19 0.97 6.40
C LYS A 38 -10.44 -0.32 6.00
N ALA A 39 -9.11 -0.28 5.99
CA ALA A 39 -8.25 -1.39 5.56
C ALA A 39 -7.44 -2.01 6.71
N ARG A 40 -7.57 -1.49 7.93
CA ARG A 40 -6.89 -2.03 9.12
C ARG A 40 -7.40 -3.44 9.47
N GLY A 41 -6.61 -4.17 10.25
CA GLY A 41 -6.95 -5.54 10.67
C GLY A 41 -6.77 -6.62 9.61
N ARG A 42 -6.28 -6.26 8.40
CA ARG A 42 -6.08 -7.19 7.27
C ARG A 42 -4.62 -7.64 7.08
N GLY A 43 -3.75 -7.37 8.04
CA GLY A 43 -2.33 -7.72 7.97
C GLY A 43 -1.48 -6.87 7.02
N TYR A 44 -2.01 -5.80 6.44
CA TYR A 44 -1.25 -4.98 5.47
C TYR A 44 -0.02 -4.32 6.10
N GLY A 45 -0.12 -3.86 7.35
CA GLY A 45 1.02 -3.29 8.06
C GLY A 45 2.16 -4.28 8.23
N SER A 46 1.85 -5.52 8.64
CA SER A 46 2.84 -6.59 8.79
C SER A 46 3.50 -6.95 7.46
N ARG A 47 2.72 -7.15 6.40
CA ARG A 47 3.24 -7.46 5.06
C ARG A 47 4.18 -6.37 4.53
N LEU A 48 3.83 -5.10 4.73
CA LEU A 48 4.69 -3.98 4.32
C LEU A 48 5.95 -3.91 5.17
N PHE A 49 5.86 -4.24 6.45
CA PHE A 49 7.01 -4.30 7.35
C PHE A 49 7.97 -5.41 6.93
N ASP A 50 7.49 -6.64 6.71
CA ASP A 50 8.30 -7.78 6.29
C ASP A 50 9.04 -7.48 4.97
N ARG A 51 8.33 -6.87 4.01
CA ARG A 51 8.91 -6.44 2.74
C ARG A 51 10.00 -5.37 2.93
N ALA A 52 9.76 -4.39 3.80
CA ALA A 52 10.74 -3.35 4.09
C ALA A 52 11.99 -3.93 4.77
N VAL A 53 11.83 -4.88 5.71
CA VAL A 53 12.94 -5.59 6.36
C VAL A 53 13.78 -6.33 5.34
N MET A 54 13.17 -7.09 4.43
CA MET A 54 13.89 -7.82 3.37
C MET A 54 14.65 -6.85 2.45
N HIS A 55 13.99 -5.81 1.99
CA HIS A 55 14.60 -4.78 1.14
C HIS A 55 15.76 -4.06 1.85
N ALA A 56 15.60 -3.70 3.12
CA ALA A 56 16.66 -3.07 3.93
C ALA A 56 17.89 -3.96 4.03
N ARG A 57 17.71 -5.26 4.32
CA ARG A 57 18.81 -6.25 4.36
C ARG A 57 19.55 -6.31 3.05
N ASN A 58 18.84 -6.39 1.93
CA ASN A 58 19.44 -6.49 0.60
C ASN A 58 20.19 -5.23 0.19
N GLN A 59 19.85 -4.09 0.79
CA GLN A 59 20.55 -2.82 0.63
C GLN A 59 21.69 -2.59 1.64
N GLY A 60 22.02 -3.58 2.46
CA GLY A 60 23.09 -3.49 3.44
C GLY A 60 22.77 -2.61 4.65
N VAL A 61 21.48 -2.43 4.95
CA VAL A 61 21.04 -1.80 6.20
C VAL A 61 21.23 -2.79 7.35
N ASN A 62 21.90 -2.35 8.42
CA ASN A 62 22.18 -3.18 9.59
C ASN A 62 21.22 -2.89 10.75
N MET A 63 20.62 -1.71 10.78
CA MET A 63 19.72 -1.29 11.84
C MET A 63 18.51 -0.56 11.25
N MET A 64 17.32 -0.97 11.64
CA MET A 64 16.07 -0.31 11.27
C MET A 64 15.41 0.29 12.51
N PHE A 65 15.06 1.58 12.41
CA PHE A 65 14.37 2.34 13.45
C PHE A 65 12.89 2.43 13.10
N ILE A 66 12.06 2.33 14.12
CA ILE A 66 10.61 2.51 14.02
C ILE A 66 10.16 3.47 15.11
N HIS A 67 9.72 4.66 14.74
CA HIS A 67 9.09 5.59 15.66
C HIS A 67 7.59 5.38 15.68
N ALA A 68 7.01 5.22 16.87
CA ALA A 68 5.58 5.01 17.02
C ALA A 68 5.09 5.66 18.32
N LEU A 69 3.83 6.09 18.33
CA LEU A 69 3.17 6.44 19.57
C LEU A 69 3.07 5.20 20.48
N SER A 70 3.26 5.36 21.79
CA SER A 70 3.20 4.24 22.76
C SER A 70 1.83 3.55 22.78
N GLU A 71 0.78 4.24 22.37
CA GLU A 71 -0.57 3.68 22.17
C GLU A 71 -0.74 2.88 20.88
N ASN A 72 0.18 3.00 19.92
CA ASN A 72 0.16 2.22 18.67
C ASN A 72 0.65 0.79 18.91
N THR A 73 -0.08 0.07 19.75
CA THR A 73 0.24 -1.30 20.18
C THR A 73 0.36 -2.27 18.99
N VAL A 74 -0.35 -2.01 17.89
CA VAL A 74 -0.29 -2.85 16.68
C VAL A 74 1.09 -2.75 16.04
N MET A 75 1.62 -1.53 15.85
CA MET A 75 2.95 -1.35 15.25
C MET A 75 4.05 -1.89 16.16
N LEU A 76 3.96 -1.62 17.46
CA LEU A 76 4.93 -2.13 18.44
C LEU A 76 4.94 -3.66 18.47
N ARG A 77 3.78 -4.31 18.35
CA ARG A 77 3.69 -5.78 18.28
C ARG A 77 4.34 -6.33 17.00
N ILE A 78 4.13 -5.68 15.86
CA ILE A 78 4.78 -6.07 14.60
C ILE A 78 6.31 -6.02 14.77
N ALA A 79 6.83 -4.93 15.33
CA ALA A 79 8.25 -4.76 15.56
C ALA A 79 8.82 -5.80 16.54
N ILE A 80 8.16 -6.03 17.68
CA ILE A 80 8.57 -7.03 18.69
C ILE A 80 8.57 -8.43 18.11
N ASN A 81 7.54 -8.82 17.32
CA ASN A 81 7.47 -10.13 16.69
C ASN A 81 8.62 -10.34 15.69
N ALA A 82 9.16 -9.28 15.11
CA ALA A 82 10.32 -9.33 14.23
C ALA A 82 11.67 -9.36 14.99
N GLY A 83 11.64 -9.27 16.34
CA GLY A 83 12.83 -9.24 17.19
C GLY A 83 13.35 -7.85 17.55
N ALA A 84 12.57 -6.79 17.32
CA ALA A 84 12.97 -5.45 17.71
C ALA A 84 12.97 -5.26 19.22
N VAL A 85 13.96 -4.50 19.72
CA VAL A 85 14.00 -3.99 21.09
C VAL A 85 13.23 -2.68 21.14
N VAL A 86 12.25 -2.57 22.04
CA VAL A 86 11.41 -1.38 22.19
C VAL A 86 11.83 -0.58 23.42
N LYS A 87 12.15 0.69 23.23
CA LYS A 87 12.37 1.68 24.27
C LYS A 87 11.17 2.62 24.31
N ARG A 88 10.56 2.79 25.47
CA ARG A 88 9.44 3.71 25.68
C ARG A 88 9.91 4.97 26.39
N ASP A 89 9.44 6.10 25.88
CA ASP A 89 9.69 7.42 26.49
C ASP A 89 8.38 8.23 26.48
N GLY A 90 7.65 8.16 27.59
CA GLY A 90 6.35 8.82 27.73
C GLY A 90 5.33 8.36 26.68
N SER A 91 4.87 9.29 25.85
CA SER A 91 3.87 9.05 24.79
C SER A 91 4.48 8.44 23.51
N GLU A 92 5.80 8.41 23.43
CA GLU A 92 6.51 7.90 22.25
C GLU A 92 7.25 6.60 22.57
N SER A 93 7.46 5.81 21.54
CA SER A 93 8.22 4.55 21.60
C SER A 93 9.11 4.44 20.38
N GLU A 94 10.35 4.04 20.61
CA GLU A 94 11.30 3.73 19.58
C GLU A 94 11.56 2.23 19.58
N ALA A 95 11.48 1.60 18.42
CA ALA A 95 11.86 0.22 18.25
C ALA A 95 13.10 0.12 17.37
N PHE A 96 14.04 -0.72 17.77
CA PHE A 96 15.33 -0.92 17.11
C PHE A 96 15.38 -2.38 16.64
N LEU A 97 15.42 -2.58 15.34
CA LEU A 97 15.56 -3.90 14.75
C LEU A 97 16.92 -4.06 14.11
N GLU A 98 17.74 -4.94 14.68
CA GLU A 98 19.00 -5.34 14.07
C GLU A 98 18.76 -6.29 12.90
N LEU A 99 19.34 -5.97 11.74
CA LEU A 99 19.15 -6.75 10.51
C LEU A 99 20.41 -7.58 10.23
N THR A 100 20.22 -8.89 10.13
CA THR A 100 21.28 -9.79 9.68
C THR A 100 21.62 -9.56 8.21
N ALA A 101 22.85 -9.87 7.82
CA ALA A 101 23.29 -9.76 6.42
C ALA A 101 22.34 -10.52 5.47
N PRO A 102 22.17 -10.03 4.22
CA PRO A 102 21.29 -10.67 3.26
C PRO A 102 21.81 -12.07 2.91
N THR A 103 20.91 -13.03 2.88
CA THR A 103 21.18 -14.37 2.35
C THR A 103 20.86 -14.41 0.86
N MET A 104 21.41 -15.39 0.12
CA MET A 104 21.06 -15.58 -1.29
C MET A 104 19.55 -15.81 -1.46
N ASP A 105 18.91 -16.53 -0.54
CA ASP A 105 17.48 -16.77 -0.50
C ASP A 105 16.66 -15.48 -0.38
N SER A 106 17.07 -14.53 0.46
CA SER A 106 16.33 -13.27 0.63
C SER A 106 16.38 -12.40 -0.62
N ARG A 107 17.47 -12.44 -1.39
CA ARG A 107 17.63 -11.71 -2.66
C ARG A 107 16.75 -12.29 -3.76
N VAL A 108 16.70 -13.62 -3.86
CA VAL A 108 15.84 -14.30 -4.83
C VAL A 108 14.37 -14.06 -4.51
N THR A 109 13.99 -14.14 -3.23
CA THR A 109 12.61 -13.88 -2.79
C THR A 109 12.17 -12.45 -3.08
N GLU A 110 13.02 -11.45 -2.86
CA GLU A 110 12.71 -10.05 -3.19
C GLU A 110 12.48 -9.86 -4.69
N LEU A 111 13.34 -10.42 -5.54
CA LEU A 111 13.19 -10.37 -7.00
C LEU A 111 11.86 -10.98 -7.47
N VAL A 112 11.51 -12.14 -6.90
CA VAL A 112 10.24 -12.82 -7.21
C VAL A 112 9.05 -12.00 -6.74
N GLU A 113 9.05 -11.48 -5.51
CA GLU A 113 7.96 -10.64 -5.00
C GLU A 113 7.80 -9.33 -5.79
N GLU A 114 8.89 -8.72 -6.24
CA GLU A 114 8.87 -7.50 -7.04
C GLU A 114 8.23 -7.75 -8.41
N GLN A 115 8.55 -8.89 -9.03
CA GLN A 115 7.95 -9.32 -10.30
C GLN A 115 6.45 -9.62 -10.15
N PHE A 116 6.05 -10.34 -9.09
CA PHE A 116 4.63 -10.60 -8.81
C PHE A 116 3.85 -9.33 -8.48
N ALA A 117 4.44 -8.38 -7.75
CA ALA A 117 3.79 -7.11 -7.43
C ALA A 117 3.56 -6.26 -8.68
N GLN A 118 4.49 -6.24 -9.62
CA GLN A 118 4.34 -5.55 -10.90
C GLN A 118 3.28 -6.22 -11.77
N ALA A 119 3.26 -7.55 -11.85
CA ALA A 119 2.24 -8.29 -12.59
C ALA A 119 0.83 -8.06 -12.01
N ASP A 120 0.67 -8.11 -10.70
CA ASP A 120 -0.60 -7.84 -10.02
C ASP A 120 -1.10 -6.39 -10.26
N TYR A 121 -0.18 -5.43 -10.25
CA TYR A 121 -0.51 -4.04 -10.57
C TYR A 121 -0.97 -3.88 -12.02
N GLN A 122 -0.26 -4.47 -12.98
CA GLN A 122 -0.62 -4.40 -14.40
C GLN A 122 -1.98 -5.05 -14.68
N ILE A 123 -2.27 -6.21 -14.06
CA ILE A 123 -3.58 -6.85 -14.16
C ILE A 123 -4.68 -5.94 -13.60
N LYS A 124 -4.45 -5.30 -12.45
CA LYS A 124 -5.42 -4.36 -11.85
C LYS A 124 -5.66 -3.13 -12.72
N VAL A 125 -4.63 -2.62 -13.38
CA VAL A 125 -4.76 -1.51 -14.35
C VAL A 125 -5.65 -1.91 -15.52
N GLN A 126 -5.40 -3.08 -16.12
CA GLN A 126 -6.20 -3.57 -17.26
C GLN A 126 -7.66 -3.83 -16.86
N VAL A 127 -7.89 -4.46 -15.70
CA VAL A 127 -9.26 -4.69 -15.19
C VAL A 127 -9.98 -3.36 -14.95
N LYS A 128 -9.30 -2.35 -14.40
CA LYS A 128 -9.90 -1.03 -14.21
C LYS A 128 -10.28 -0.40 -15.53
N HIS A 129 -9.39 -0.36 -16.52
CA HIS A 129 -9.70 0.19 -17.84
C HIS A 129 -10.88 -0.51 -18.52
N PHE A 130 -10.96 -1.84 -18.40
CA PHE A 130 -12.09 -2.61 -18.91
C PHE A 130 -13.41 -2.23 -18.21
N LEU A 131 -13.41 -2.11 -16.89
CA LEU A 131 -14.60 -1.73 -16.13
C LEU A 131 -15.05 -0.28 -16.44
N ASP A 132 -14.10 0.65 -16.57
CA ASP A 132 -14.38 2.04 -16.93
C ASP A 132 -14.95 2.14 -18.36
N PHE A 133 -14.44 1.34 -19.29
CA PHE A 133 -14.97 1.20 -20.65
C PHE A 133 -16.41 0.67 -20.65
N MET A 134 -16.69 -0.40 -19.92
CA MET A 134 -18.04 -0.97 -19.80
C MET A 134 -19.03 -0.02 -19.13
N ALA A 135 -18.60 0.74 -18.13
CA ALA A 135 -19.44 1.77 -17.48
C ALA A 135 -19.80 2.91 -18.44
N GLY A 136 -18.88 3.29 -19.34
CA GLY A 136 -19.12 4.26 -20.40
C GLY A 136 -20.21 3.83 -21.38
N PHE A 137 -20.29 2.53 -21.70
CA PHE A 137 -21.33 1.99 -22.58
C PHE A 137 -22.74 2.00 -21.95
N GLN A 138 -22.85 1.81 -20.65
CA GLN A 138 -24.13 1.86 -19.93
C GLN A 138 -24.69 3.27 -19.81
N GLY A 139 -23.82 4.28 -19.73
CA GLY A 139 -24.24 5.70 -19.70
C GLY A 139 -24.87 6.20 -21.00
N THR A 140 -24.42 5.69 -22.13
CA THR A 140 -24.95 6.07 -23.46
C THR A 140 -26.28 5.39 -23.80
N ALA A 141 -26.56 4.20 -23.25
CA ALA A 141 -27.83 3.50 -23.49
C ALA A 141 -29.01 4.15 -22.74
N HIS A 142 -28.78 4.84 -21.65
CA HIS A 142 -29.85 5.49 -20.87
C HIS A 142 -30.28 6.86 -21.42
N GLN A 143 -29.47 7.52 -22.24
CA GLN A 143 -29.83 8.78 -22.90
C GLN A 143 -30.64 8.58 -24.19
N ALA A 144 -30.62 7.40 -24.80
CA ALA A 144 -31.35 7.14 -26.06
C ALA A 144 -32.86 6.85 -25.86
N THR A 145 -33.33 6.60 -24.65
CA THR A 145 -34.71 6.25 -24.36
C THR A 145 -35.61 7.47 -24.02
N HIS A 146 -35.09 8.66 -23.88
CA HIS A 146 -35.85 9.86 -23.53
C HIS A 146 -36.13 10.83 -24.68
N ALA A 147 -35.79 10.47 -25.91
CA ALA A 147 -35.99 11.32 -27.10
C ALA A 147 -36.94 10.68 -28.11
N LYS A 148 -38.18 10.36 -27.72
CA LYS A 148 -39.28 10.12 -28.68
C LYS A 148 -40.63 10.23 -28.03
N THR A 149 -41.19 11.45 -27.94
CA THR A 149 -42.62 11.67 -27.96
C THR A 149 -42.88 12.82 -28.92
N PRO A 150 -43.44 12.59 -30.11
CA PRO A 150 -43.90 13.69 -30.94
C PRO A 150 -45.27 14.13 -30.45
N ASP A 151 -45.37 15.41 -30.21
CA ASP A 151 -46.58 16.16 -29.93
C ASP A 151 -47.53 16.07 -31.14
N SER A 152 -48.66 15.44 -30.99
CA SER A 152 -49.72 15.47 -31.96
C SER A 152 -50.76 16.50 -31.56
N GLN A 153 -50.54 17.72 -32.04
CA GLN A 153 -51.62 18.72 -32.09
C GLN A 153 -52.65 18.29 -33.10
N HIS A 154 -53.85 18.00 -32.63
CA HIS A 154 -55.05 17.98 -33.45
C HIS A 154 -55.84 19.25 -33.23
N GLY A 155 -55.78 20.12 -34.26
CA GLY A 155 -56.72 21.18 -34.41
C GLY A 155 -58.11 20.63 -34.78
N GLY A 156 -59.11 21.11 -34.12
CA GLY A 156 -60.51 20.88 -34.40
C GLY A 156 -61.29 22.19 -34.40
N LEU A 157 -61.69 22.55 -35.58
CA LEU A 157 -62.65 23.63 -35.84
C LEU A 157 -64.00 23.34 -35.14
N LYS A 158 -64.55 24.26 -34.51
CA LYS A 158 -65.80 24.98 -34.70
C LYS A 158 -66.03 25.88 -33.50
#